data_b4e85178ab7c284a934c9297fa266080
#
_entry.id   b4e85178ab7c284a934c9297fa266080
#
_cell.length_a   1.000
_cell.length_b   1.000
_cell.length_c   1.000
_cell.angle_alpha   90.00
_cell.angle_beta   90.00
_cell.angle_gamma   90.00
#
_symmetry.space_group_name_H-M   'P 1'
#
loop_
_entity.id
_entity.type
_entity.pdbx_description
1 polymer ?
#
loop_
_entity_poly.entity_id
_entity_poly.type
_entity_poly.pdbx_seq_one_letter_code
_entity_poly.pdbx_strand_id
1 'polypeptide(L)'
;MHIKKSVYEKALLDLFKARAMAKIYDDNRQITSYVHSTSKGHEAIQLAIAYQLKEIDWVAPYYRDESILLGIGMTPYQLMLQLLAKGDDPFSGGRTYYSHPSLLDADKPKIAHQSSATGMQAIPTTGIAHGLQYLKNNKLNESGTNGSIVVCSIGDGSMTEGEVSEALQMAALHQLPILYLVQDNDWGISASGAEMRAMNAYEFAGGFKGIRRVQVDG
;
A
#
# COMPACT_ATOMS: atom_id res chain seq x y z
N MET A 1 7.67 -21.14 -10.87
CA MET A 1 7.51 -19.91 -11.70
C MET A 1 8.90 -19.36 -11.95
N HIS A 2 9.30 -19.16 -13.20
CA HIS A 2 10.65 -18.64 -13.52
C HIS A 2 10.56 -17.14 -13.73
N ILE A 3 11.10 -16.35 -12.82
CA ILE A 3 11.11 -14.88 -12.92
C ILE A 3 12.25 -14.50 -13.87
N LYS A 4 11.97 -13.63 -14.85
CA LYS A 4 12.98 -13.16 -15.81
C LYS A 4 14.09 -12.36 -15.11
N LYS A 5 15.33 -12.52 -15.56
CA LYS A 5 16.49 -11.80 -15.02
C LYS A 5 16.29 -10.28 -14.99
N SER A 6 15.68 -9.72 -16.03
CA SER A 6 15.38 -8.28 -16.12
C SER A 6 14.45 -7.77 -15.00
N VAL A 7 13.57 -8.62 -14.48
CA VAL A 7 12.70 -8.27 -13.34
C VAL A 7 13.52 -8.18 -12.05
N TYR A 8 14.45 -9.11 -11.85
CA TYR A 8 15.36 -9.04 -10.70
C TYR A 8 16.28 -7.81 -10.75
N GLU A 9 16.83 -7.50 -11.92
CA GLU A 9 17.68 -6.32 -12.11
C GLU A 9 16.92 -5.02 -11.83
N LYS A 10 15.67 -4.93 -12.31
CA LYS A 10 14.79 -3.79 -12.01
C LYS A 10 14.45 -3.71 -10.52
N ALA A 11 14.10 -4.85 -9.90
CA ALA A 11 13.78 -4.91 -8.47
C ALA A 11 14.96 -4.45 -7.61
N LEU A 12 16.18 -4.92 -7.94
CA LEU A 12 17.38 -4.51 -7.24
C LEU A 12 17.65 -3.00 -7.38
N LEU A 13 17.45 -2.46 -8.59
CA LEU A 13 17.59 -1.02 -8.82
C LEU A 13 16.59 -0.20 -8.00
N ASP A 14 15.32 -0.60 -7.99
CA ASP A 14 14.28 0.12 -7.26
C ASP A 14 14.45 -0.02 -5.74
N LEU A 15 14.96 -1.17 -5.25
CA LEU A 15 15.36 -1.36 -3.86
C LEU A 15 16.50 -0.39 -3.47
N PHE A 16 17.54 -0.28 -4.30
CA PHE A 16 18.63 0.68 -4.04
C PHE A 16 18.15 2.13 -4.10
N LYS A 17 17.22 2.47 -4.99
CA LYS A 17 16.59 3.81 -5.00
C LYS A 17 15.88 4.09 -3.68
N ALA A 18 15.02 3.17 -3.21
CA ALA A 18 14.30 3.32 -1.95
C ALA A 18 15.27 3.51 -0.77
N ARG A 19 16.34 2.73 -0.70
CA ARG A 19 17.37 2.87 0.35
C ARG A 19 18.14 4.18 0.25
N ALA A 20 18.48 4.63 -0.96
CA ALA A 20 19.13 5.92 -1.16
C ALA A 20 18.20 7.07 -0.75
N MET A 21 16.92 7.01 -1.09
CA MET A 21 15.90 7.97 -0.65
C MET A 21 15.80 8.01 0.87
N ALA A 22 15.70 6.84 1.52
CA ALA A 22 15.62 6.74 2.97
C ALA A 22 16.83 7.42 3.64
N LYS A 23 18.04 7.19 3.11
CA LYS A 23 19.25 7.86 3.62
C LYS A 23 19.19 9.39 3.43
N ILE A 24 18.77 9.85 2.26
CA ILE A 24 18.63 11.30 1.99
C ILE A 24 17.61 11.93 2.95
N TYR A 25 16.51 11.25 3.23
CA TYR A 25 15.50 11.74 4.17
C TYR A 25 16.05 11.83 5.60
N ASP A 26 16.78 10.81 6.04
CA ASP A 26 17.42 10.80 7.37
C ASP A 26 18.46 11.90 7.52
N ASP A 27 19.27 12.12 6.50
CA ASP A 27 20.31 13.19 6.50
C ASP A 27 19.69 14.60 6.43
N ASN A 28 18.41 14.74 6.02
CA ASN A 28 17.75 16.02 5.77
C ASN A 28 16.41 16.17 6.53
N ARG A 29 16.24 15.53 7.68
CA ARG A 29 14.97 15.56 8.44
C ARG A 29 14.48 16.96 8.75
N GLN A 30 15.37 17.90 8.96
CA GLN A 30 15.08 19.28 9.33
C GLN A 30 14.36 20.08 8.23
N ILE A 31 14.39 19.63 6.98
CA ILE A 31 13.72 20.32 5.86
C ILE A 31 12.47 19.59 5.37
N THR A 32 12.18 18.40 5.89
CA THR A 32 10.97 17.65 5.52
C THR A 32 9.74 18.24 6.21
N SER A 33 8.64 18.38 5.49
CA SER A 33 7.39 18.92 6.03
C SER A 33 6.58 17.87 6.78
N TYR A 34 6.86 16.60 6.55
CA TYR A 34 6.13 15.47 7.14
C TYR A 34 7.07 14.57 7.92
N VAL A 35 6.55 14.01 9.02
CA VAL A 35 7.18 12.84 9.64
C VAL A 35 7.15 11.71 8.62
N HIS A 36 8.29 11.10 8.35
CA HIS A 36 8.39 10.04 7.37
C HIS A 36 8.87 8.74 8.00
N SER A 37 8.38 7.67 7.47
CA SER A 37 8.93 6.33 7.60
C SER A 37 9.33 5.84 6.23
N THR A 38 10.21 4.88 6.18
CA THR A 38 10.76 4.37 4.92
C THR A 38 10.36 2.92 4.70
N SER A 39 10.49 2.44 3.47
CA SER A 39 10.28 1.02 3.14
C SER A 39 11.34 0.08 3.73
N LYS A 40 12.34 0.60 4.43
CA LYS A 40 13.48 -0.18 4.89
C LYS A 40 13.05 -1.43 5.67
N GLY A 41 13.48 -2.59 5.16
CA GLY A 41 13.09 -3.90 5.67
C GLY A 41 11.86 -4.51 4.99
N HIS A 42 11.05 -3.74 4.27
CA HIS A 42 9.84 -4.20 3.59
C HIS A 42 9.94 -4.10 2.05
N GLU A 43 11.08 -3.67 1.50
CA GLU A 43 11.24 -3.39 0.08
C GLU A 43 10.89 -4.59 -0.80
N ALA A 44 11.30 -5.79 -0.39
CA ALA A 44 11.14 -6.99 -1.19
C ALA A 44 9.67 -7.34 -1.44
N ILE A 45 8.86 -7.37 -0.39
CA ILE A 45 7.41 -7.69 -0.51
C ILE A 45 6.67 -6.57 -1.23
N GLN A 46 7.02 -5.32 -0.99
CA GLN A 46 6.44 -4.17 -1.67
C GLN A 46 6.69 -4.23 -3.18
N LEU A 47 7.93 -4.45 -3.61
CA LEU A 47 8.29 -4.58 -5.03
C LEU A 47 7.67 -5.84 -5.66
N ALA A 48 7.63 -6.96 -4.93
CA ALA A 48 7.00 -8.18 -5.42
C ALA A 48 5.51 -7.98 -5.73
N ILE A 49 4.80 -7.21 -4.92
CA ILE A 49 3.40 -6.84 -5.18
C ILE A 49 3.32 -5.84 -6.34
N ALA A 50 4.08 -4.76 -6.29
CA ALA A 50 4.01 -3.69 -7.27
C ALA A 50 4.22 -4.19 -8.71
N TYR A 51 5.15 -5.13 -8.92
CA TYR A 51 5.42 -5.68 -10.26
C TYR A 51 4.38 -6.66 -10.79
N GLN A 52 3.41 -7.04 -9.98
CA GLN A 52 2.28 -7.88 -10.39
C GLN A 52 1.01 -7.06 -10.66
N LEU A 53 0.99 -5.80 -10.20
CA LEU A 53 -0.14 -4.91 -10.45
C LEU A 53 -0.19 -4.47 -11.90
N LYS A 54 -1.40 -4.32 -12.41
CA LYS A 54 -1.73 -3.87 -13.75
C LYS A 54 -2.43 -2.52 -13.70
N GLU A 55 -2.52 -1.87 -14.84
CA GLU A 55 -3.22 -0.59 -15.00
C GLU A 55 -4.69 -0.62 -14.59
N ILE A 56 -5.31 -1.80 -14.58
CA ILE A 56 -6.72 -1.99 -14.17
C ILE A 56 -6.87 -2.16 -12.65
N ASP A 57 -5.79 -2.40 -11.92
CA ASP A 57 -5.81 -2.65 -10.49
C ASP A 57 -5.83 -1.35 -9.68
N TRP A 58 -6.19 -1.50 -8.42
CA TRP A 58 -6.17 -0.41 -7.45
C TRP A 58 -5.21 -0.73 -6.31
N VAL A 59 -4.53 0.28 -5.82
CA VAL A 59 -3.68 0.16 -4.63
C VAL A 59 -3.92 1.33 -3.69
N ALA A 60 -4.03 1.05 -2.41
CA ALA A 60 -4.05 2.03 -1.34
C ALA A 60 -2.76 1.89 -0.53
N PRO A 61 -1.73 2.67 -0.86
CA PRO A 61 -0.48 2.69 -0.12
C PRO A 61 -0.63 3.44 1.20
N TYR A 62 0.32 3.26 2.11
CA TYR A 62 0.45 4.09 3.30
C TYR A 62 1.87 4.68 3.39
N TYR A 63 2.14 5.43 4.43
CA TYR A 63 3.36 6.26 4.54
C TYR A 63 4.70 5.50 4.37
N ARG A 64 4.71 4.18 4.45
CA ARG A 64 5.91 3.33 4.34
C ARG A 64 6.12 2.75 2.92
N ASP A 65 5.22 2.99 1.99
CA ASP A 65 5.13 2.24 0.73
C ASP A 65 5.90 2.85 -0.45
N GLU A 66 7.02 3.49 -0.19
CA GLU A 66 7.86 4.07 -1.26
C GLU A 66 8.24 3.04 -2.32
N SER A 67 8.54 1.80 -1.91
CA SER A 67 8.92 0.75 -2.86
C SER A 67 7.73 0.27 -3.69
N ILE A 68 6.50 0.27 -3.16
CA ILE A 68 5.30 0.05 -4.00
C ILE A 68 5.20 1.17 -5.04
N LEU A 69 5.32 2.42 -4.62
CA LEU A 69 5.18 3.59 -5.49
C LEU A 69 6.25 3.63 -6.58
N LEU A 70 7.51 3.33 -6.24
CA LEU A 70 8.60 3.19 -7.21
C LEU A 70 8.33 2.02 -8.18
N GLY A 71 7.87 0.88 -7.67
CA GLY A 71 7.58 -0.32 -8.43
C GLY A 71 6.49 -0.14 -9.49
N ILE A 72 5.44 0.65 -9.18
CA ILE A 72 4.38 1.02 -10.13
C ILE A 72 4.76 2.18 -11.06
N GLY A 73 6.00 2.67 -10.98
CA GLY A 73 6.55 3.63 -11.94
C GLY A 73 6.52 5.09 -11.51
N MET A 74 6.32 5.39 -10.22
CA MET A 74 6.56 6.74 -9.72
C MET A 74 8.06 7.01 -9.58
N THR A 75 8.45 8.27 -9.67
CA THR A 75 9.84 8.67 -9.60
C THR A 75 10.24 9.20 -8.22
N PRO A 76 11.52 9.05 -7.81
CA PRO A 76 12.01 9.67 -6.59
C PRO A 76 11.73 11.17 -6.51
N TYR A 77 11.82 11.87 -7.65
CA TYR A 77 11.55 13.31 -7.73
C TYR A 77 10.10 13.65 -7.34
N GLN A 78 9.12 12.91 -7.87
CA GLN A 78 7.70 13.10 -7.53
C GLN A 78 7.45 12.86 -6.03
N LEU A 79 8.04 11.81 -5.46
CA LEU A 79 7.90 11.49 -4.05
C LEU A 79 8.56 12.55 -3.15
N MET A 80 9.72 13.07 -3.56
CA MET A 80 10.41 14.15 -2.83
C MET A 80 9.63 15.46 -2.88
N LEU A 81 8.97 15.79 -3.99
CA LEU A 81 8.09 16.97 -4.06
C LEU A 81 6.96 16.88 -3.03
N GLN A 82 6.37 15.69 -2.88
CA GLN A 82 5.33 15.45 -1.87
C GLN A 82 5.88 15.56 -0.45
N LEU A 83 7.02 14.92 -0.15
CA LEU A 83 7.65 14.98 1.17
C LEU A 83 8.00 16.40 1.60
N LEU A 84 8.42 17.23 0.66
CA LEU A 84 8.79 18.62 0.89
C LEU A 84 7.61 19.60 0.77
N ALA A 85 6.38 19.08 0.59
CA ALA A 85 5.15 19.87 0.42
C ALA A 85 5.29 20.96 -0.65
N LYS A 86 5.87 20.62 -1.81
CA LYS A 86 6.08 21.56 -2.91
C LYS A 86 4.81 21.75 -3.74
N GLY A 87 4.57 22.97 -4.21
CA GLY A 87 3.45 23.29 -5.10
C GLY A 87 3.48 22.52 -6.43
N ASP A 88 4.66 22.09 -6.86
CA ASP A 88 4.87 21.27 -8.06
C ASP A 88 4.60 19.76 -7.85
N ASP A 89 4.20 19.35 -6.65
CA ASP A 89 3.72 17.99 -6.41
C ASP A 89 2.51 17.70 -7.33
N PRO A 90 2.65 16.71 -8.26
CA PRO A 90 1.63 16.48 -9.28
C PRO A 90 0.35 15.83 -8.73
N PHE A 91 0.37 15.38 -7.48
CA PHE A 91 -0.75 14.64 -6.88
C PHE A 91 -1.67 15.52 -6.07
N SER A 92 -1.13 16.51 -5.39
CA SER A 92 -1.91 17.34 -4.48
C SER A 92 -1.45 18.81 -4.39
N GLY A 93 -0.38 19.20 -5.10
CA GLY A 93 0.26 20.49 -4.87
C GLY A 93 0.81 20.63 -3.46
N GLY A 94 1.39 19.59 -2.92
CA GLY A 94 2.01 19.54 -1.59
C GLY A 94 1.03 19.51 -0.40
N ARG A 95 -0.25 19.20 -0.64
CA ARG A 95 -1.29 19.24 0.41
C ARG A 95 -1.57 17.90 1.09
N THR A 96 -1.29 16.77 0.43
CA THR A 96 -1.46 15.44 1.03
C THR A 96 -0.21 15.02 1.78
N TYR A 97 -0.40 14.11 2.74
CA TYR A 97 0.70 13.51 3.48
C TYR A 97 1.62 12.71 2.55
N TYR A 98 2.87 12.56 2.93
CA TYR A 98 3.88 11.80 2.19
C TYR A 98 3.44 10.35 1.93
N SER A 99 3.79 9.83 0.76
CA SER A 99 3.39 8.49 0.27
C SER A 99 1.88 8.27 0.15
N HIS A 100 1.10 9.34 0.05
CA HIS A 100 -0.34 9.29 -0.18
C HIS A 100 -0.73 10.00 -1.49
N PRO A 101 -0.16 9.61 -2.64
CA PRO A 101 -0.53 10.22 -3.92
C PRO A 101 -1.95 9.81 -4.31
N SER A 102 -2.60 10.63 -5.13
CA SER A 102 -3.75 10.22 -5.93
C SER A 102 -3.29 9.99 -7.36
N LEU A 103 -3.61 8.86 -7.96
CA LEU A 103 -3.11 8.48 -9.28
C LEU A 103 -4.23 7.83 -10.11
N LEU A 104 -4.49 8.40 -11.29
CA LEU A 104 -5.47 7.89 -12.25
C LEU A 104 -4.88 7.80 -13.67
N ASP A 105 -3.58 7.56 -13.78
CA ASP A 105 -2.91 7.35 -15.06
C ASP A 105 -3.48 6.11 -15.76
N ALA A 106 -3.58 6.17 -17.08
CA ALA A 106 -4.15 5.07 -17.86
C ALA A 106 -3.24 3.83 -17.91
N ASP A 107 -1.94 4.01 -17.72
CA ASP A 107 -0.90 2.99 -17.84
C ASP A 107 -0.35 2.51 -16.48
N LYS A 108 -0.99 2.90 -15.39
CA LYS A 108 -0.56 2.53 -14.02
C LYS A 108 -1.74 2.06 -13.17
N PRO A 109 -1.48 1.28 -12.11
CA PRO A 109 -2.48 1.01 -11.09
C PRO A 109 -3.03 2.32 -10.51
N LYS A 110 -4.32 2.32 -10.20
CA LYS A 110 -5.02 3.50 -9.70
C LYS A 110 -4.85 3.63 -8.21
N ILE A 111 -4.70 4.87 -7.74
CA ILE A 111 -4.66 5.21 -6.32
C ILE A 111 -5.74 6.27 -6.08
N ALA A 112 -6.77 5.91 -5.32
CA ALA A 112 -7.77 6.85 -4.87
C ALA A 112 -7.18 7.78 -3.80
N HIS A 113 -7.77 8.99 -3.67
CA HIS A 113 -7.46 9.84 -2.53
C HIS A 113 -7.80 9.11 -1.22
N GLN A 114 -6.91 9.21 -0.24
CA GLN A 114 -7.07 8.55 1.05
C GLN A 114 -6.56 9.42 2.20
N SER A 115 -7.05 9.11 3.39
CA SER A 115 -6.58 9.71 4.64
C SER A 115 -5.21 9.15 5.04
N SER A 116 -4.42 9.96 5.73
CA SER A 116 -3.17 9.53 6.39
C SER A 116 -3.39 8.93 7.78
N ALA A 117 -4.62 8.94 8.29
CA ALA A 117 -4.92 8.30 9.57
C ALA A 117 -4.74 6.80 9.49
N THR A 118 -4.08 6.23 10.49
CA THR A 118 -3.71 4.81 10.52
C THR A 118 -4.94 3.92 10.42
N GLY A 119 -4.94 2.98 9.47
CA GLY A 119 -6.05 2.05 9.24
C GLY A 119 -7.21 2.58 8.40
N MET A 120 -7.36 3.89 8.26
CA MET A 120 -8.50 4.51 7.57
C MET A 120 -8.65 4.08 6.10
N GLN A 121 -7.56 3.72 5.42
CA GLN A 121 -7.61 3.26 4.04
C GLN A 121 -8.32 1.90 3.88
N ALA A 122 -8.51 1.13 4.93
CA ALA A 122 -9.11 -0.20 4.86
C ALA A 122 -10.57 -0.14 4.36
N ILE A 123 -11.39 0.76 4.90
CA ILE A 123 -12.81 0.90 4.53
C ILE A 123 -12.98 1.33 3.07
N PRO A 124 -12.43 2.48 2.61
CA PRO A 124 -12.63 2.90 1.22
C PRO A 124 -12.04 1.91 0.22
N THR A 125 -10.90 1.28 0.53
CA THR A 125 -10.27 0.28 -0.33
C THR A 125 -11.14 -0.97 -0.46
N THR A 126 -11.75 -1.43 0.63
CA THR A 126 -12.73 -2.51 0.61
C THR A 126 -13.98 -2.12 -0.18
N GLY A 127 -14.42 -0.86 -0.08
CA GLY A 127 -15.50 -0.30 -0.89
C GLY A 127 -15.20 -0.33 -2.39
N ILE A 128 -13.96 0.00 -2.79
CA ILE A 128 -13.52 -0.11 -4.19
C ILE A 128 -13.61 -1.57 -4.66
N ALA A 129 -13.12 -2.53 -3.88
CA ALA A 129 -13.19 -3.95 -4.22
C ALA A 129 -14.65 -4.42 -4.35
N HIS A 130 -15.54 -3.96 -3.50
CA HIS A 130 -16.98 -4.25 -3.59
C HIS A 130 -17.59 -3.64 -4.85
N GLY A 131 -17.24 -2.39 -5.19
CA GLY A 131 -17.66 -1.74 -6.43
C GLY A 131 -17.23 -2.51 -7.68
N LEU A 132 -15.96 -2.94 -7.73
CA LEU A 132 -15.44 -3.76 -8.83
C LEU A 132 -16.21 -5.09 -8.97
N GLN A 133 -16.50 -5.75 -7.85
CA GLN A 133 -17.30 -6.98 -7.86
C GLN A 133 -18.74 -6.73 -8.32
N TYR A 134 -19.35 -5.62 -7.87
CA TYR A 134 -20.69 -5.22 -8.32
C TYR A 134 -20.73 -4.99 -9.83
N LEU A 135 -19.79 -4.22 -10.38
CA LEU A 135 -19.70 -3.98 -11.81
C LEU A 135 -19.56 -5.29 -12.60
N LYS A 136 -18.69 -6.18 -12.13
CA LYS A 136 -18.50 -7.50 -12.74
C LYS A 136 -19.79 -8.34 -12.73
N ASN A 137 -20.44 -8.45 -11.57
CA ASN A 137 -21.63 -9.30 -11.41
C ASN A 137 -22.82 -8.81 -12.23
N ASN A 138 -22.91 -7.49 -12.44
CA ASN A 138 -23.97 -6.88 -13.23
C ASN A 138 -23.59 -6.65 -14.70
N LYS A 139 -22.42 -7.13 -15.15
CA LYS A 139 -21.91 -6.96 -16.53
C LYS A 139 -21.82 -5.48 -16.96
N LEU A 140 -21.51 -4.62 -16.01
CA LEU A 140 -21.32 -3.18 -16.21
C LEU A 140 -19.85 -2.79 -16.38
N ASN A 141 -18.95 -3.78 -16.40
CA ASN A 141 -17.54 -3.54 -16.60
C ASN A 141 -17.28 -3.01 -18.01
N GLU A 142 -16.45 -2.00 -18.11
CA GLU A 142 -15.79 -1.65 -19.37
C GLU A 142 -14.94 -2.84 -19.85
N SER A 143 -14.84 -3.01 -21.16
CA SER A 143 -13.98 -4.02 -21.75
C SER A 143 -12.55 -3.85 -21.25
N GLY A 144 -12.00 -4.84 -20.56
CA GLY A 144 -10.63 -4.83 -20.06
C GLY A 144 -10.46 -4.78 -18.54
N THR A 145 -11.50 -4.49 -17.76
CA THR A 145 -11.42 -4.46 -16.26
C THR A 145 -11.71 -5.81 -15.60
N ASN A 146 -11.93 -6.85 -16.39
CA ASN A 146 -12.13 -8.20 -15.86
C ASN A 146 -10.86 -8.73 -15.19
N GLY A 147 -10.99 -9.10 -13.90
CA GLY A 147 -9.87 -9.62 -13.11
C GLY A 147 -9.08 -8.55 -12.37
N SER A 148 -9.55 -7.30 -12.34
CA SER A 148 -8.99 -6.25 -11.48
C SER A 148 -9.03 -6.67 -10.02
N ILE A 149 -7.95 -6.39 -9.30
CA ILE A 149 -7.83 -6.59 -7.85
C ILE A 149 -7.55 -5.26 -7.15
N VAL A 150 -7.73 -5.28 -5.84
CA VAL A 150 -7.40 -4.13 -4.99
C VAL A 150 -6.36 -4.56 -3.97
N VAL A 151 -5.33 -3.75 -3.77
CA VAL A 151 -4.35 -3.94 -2.70
C VAL A 151 -4.53 -2.84 -1.65
N CYS A 152 -4.75 -3.24 -0.42
CA CYS A 152 -4.75 -2.37 0.75
C CYS A 152 -3.48 -2.63 1.56
N SER A 153 -2.58 -1.66 1.61
CA SER A 153 -1.35 -1.76 2.39
C SER A 153 -1.52 -1.06 3.73
N ILE A 154 -1.20 -1.75 4.80
CA ILE A 154 -1.32 -1.27 6.18
C ILE A 154 -0.15 -1.74 7.04
N GLY A 155 0.13 -1.02 8.13
CA GLY A 155 1.06 -1.48 9.16
C GLY A 155 0.38 -2.42 10.16
N ASP A 156 1.17 -3.17 10.90
CA ASP A 156 0.70 -4.08 11.95
C ASP A 156 -0.04 -3.36 13.10
N GLY A 157 0.39 -2.14 13.45
CA GLY A 157 -0.34 -1.30 14.40
C GLY A 157 -1.75 -0.93 13.95
N SER A 158 -2.00 -0.89 12.63
CA SER A 158 -3.34 -0.62 12.08
C SER A 158 -4.34 -1.73 12.37
N MET A 159 -3.88 -2.94 12.68
CA MET A 159 -4.77 -4.08 12.96
C MET A 159 -5.60 -3.91 14.24
N THR A 160 -5.25 -2.93 15.08
CA THR A 160 -6.00 -2.60 16.29
C THR A 160 -7.13 -1.61 16.04
N GLU A 161 -7.18 -0.99 14.85
CA GLU A 161 -8.23 -0.04 14.49
C GLU A 161 -9.53 -0.77 14.12
N GLY A 162 -10.67 -0.22 14.57
CA GLY A 162 -11.99 -0.82 14.33
C GLY A 162 -12.32 -0.97 12.86
N GLU A 163 -11.95 0.02 12.06
CA GLU A 163 -12.15 0.06 10.60
C GLU A 163 -11.53 -1.13 9.88
N VAL A 164 -10.38 -1.61 10.36
CA VAL A 164 -9.72 -2.78 9.76
C VAL A 164 -10.54 -4.05 10.01
N SER A 165 -11.08 -4.20 11.21
CA SER A 165 -11.97 -5.32 11.56
C SER A 165 -13.22 -5.33 10.69
N GLU A 166 -13.87 -4.18 10.51
CA GLU A 166 -15.06 -4.04 9.66
C GLU A 166 -14.75 -4.33 8.19
N ALA A 167 -13.61 -3.83 7.69
CA ALA A 167 -13.13 -4.08 6.33
C ALA A 167 -12.90 -5.58 6.08
N LEU A 168 -12.23 -6.28 6.99
CA LEU A 168 -11.99 -7.72 6.90
C LEU A 168 -13.29 -8.51 6.95
N GLN A 169 -14.22 -8.12 7.82
CA GLN A 169 -15.54 -8.74 7.91
C GLN A 169 -16.31 -8.64 6.59
N MET A 170 -16.34 -7.45 5.99
CA MET A 170 -17.01 -7.22 4.72
C MET A 170 -16.33 -7.97 3.58
N ALA A 171 -15.00 -7.94 3.53
CA ALA A 171 -14.24 -8.65 2.51
C ALA A 171 -14.46 -10.17 2.57
N ALA A 172 -14.48 -10.74 3.78
CA ALA A 172 -14.76 -12.15 4.01
C ALA A 172 -16.19 -12.54 3.60
N LEU A 173 -17.17 -11.74 4.04
CA LEU A 173 -18.60 -11.99 3.78
C LEU A 173 -18.91 -12.01 2.27
N HIS A 174 -18.36 -11.06 1.52
CA HIS A 174 -18.63 -10.90 0.10
C HIS A 174 -17.55 -11.52 -0.81
N GLN A 175 -16.52 -12.15 -0.24
CA GLN A 175 -15.39 -12.74 -0.99
C GLN A 175 -14.81 -11.74 -2.03
N LEU A 176 -14.49 -10.54 -1.55
CA LEU A 176 -14.06 -9.44 -2.40
C LEU A 176 -12.67 -9.69 -3.00
N PRO A 177 -12.39 -9.16 -4.21
CA PRO A 177 -11.09 -9.29 -4.87
C PRO A 177 -10.07 -8.30 -4.27
N ILE A 178 -9.75 -8.47 -3.00
CA ILE A 178 -8.84 -7.59 -2.24
C ILE A 178 -7.72 -8.38 -1.57
N LEU A 179 -6.52 -7.81 -1.60
CA LEU A 179 -5.35 -8.25 -0.86
C LEU A 179 -5.02 -7.21 0.21
N TYR A 180 -5.07 -7.59 1.48
CA TYR A 180 -4.53 -6.79 2.57
C TYR A 180 -3.06 -7.16 2.78
N LEU A 181 -2.16 -6.23 2.50
CA LEU A 181 -0.74 -6.35 2.82
C LEU A 181 -0.50 -5.75 4.19
N VAL A 182 -0.28 -6.59 5.19
CA VAL A 182 0.10 -6.13 6.53
C VAL A 182 1.62 -6.22 6.67
N GLN A 183 2.25 -5.09 6.86
CA GLN A 183 3.71 -4.99 7.03
C GLN A 183 4.02 -4.94 8.53
N ASP A 184 4.43 -6.06 9.06
CA ASP A 184 4.65 -6.27 10.49
C ASP A 184 6.12 -6.02 10.85
N ASN A 185 6.38 -4.97 11.60
CA ASN A 185 7.67 -4.65 12.18
C ASN A 185 7.64 -4.65 13.71
N ASP A 186 6.52 -5.10 14.29
CA ASP A 186 6.27 -5.18 15.73
C ASP A 186 6.29 -3.82 16.46
N TRP A 187 6.10 -2.71 15.73
CA TRP A 187 6.13 -1.37 16.31
C TRP A 187 5.05 -0.45 15.73
N GLY A 188 4.33 0.25 16.61
CA GLY A 188 3.47 1.38 16.28
C GLY A 188 4.07 2.67 16.81
N ILE A 189 4.87 3.38 16.02
CA ILE A 189 5.65 4.57 16.44
C ILE A 189 6.61 4.21 17.58
N SER A 190 6.22 4.40 18.83
CA SER A 190 7.01 4.15 20.04
C SER A 190 6.49 3.03 20.91
N ALA A 191 5.36 2.42 20.55
CA ALA A 191 4.77 1.28 21.26
C ALA A 191 5.11 -0.03 20.56
N SER A 192 5.52 -1.05 21.31
CA SER A 192 5.77 -2.38 20.81
C SER A 192 4.46 -3.12 20.53
N GLY A 193 4.50 -4.16 19.69
CA GLY A 193 3.35 -5.01 19.44
C GLY A 193 2.76 -5.61 20.71
N ALA A 194 3.61 -6.01 21.65
CA ALA A 194 3.18 -6.57 22.94
C ALA A 194 2.41 -5.56 23.82
N GLU A 195 2.62 -4.26 23.64
CA GLU A 195 1.89 -3.21 24.35
C GLU A 195 0.57 -2.85 23.67
N MET A 196 0.45 -3.10 22.36
CA MET A 196 -0.70 -2.64 21.57
C MET A 196 -1.71 -3.73 21.26
N ARG A 197 -1.29 -4.99 21.14
CA ARG A 197 -2.14 -6.05 20.59
C ARG A 197 -1.96 -7.38 21.29
N ALA A 198 -3.06 -8.11 21.43
CA ALA A 198 -3.06 -9.44 22.03
C ALA A 198 -2.60 -10.55 21.06
N MET A 199 -2.59 -10.29 19.76
CA MET A 199 -2.24 -11.23 18.71
C MET A 199 -1.68 -10.51 17.48
N ASN A 200 -0.88 -11.21 16.66
CA ASN A 200 -0.37 -10.66 15.42
C ASN A 200 -1.45 -10.61 14.32
N ALA A 201 -1.13 -9.96 13.20
CA ALA A 201 -2.07 -9.80 12.08
C ALA A 201 -2.50 -11.14 11.45
N TYR A 202 -1.60 -12.12 11.37
CA TYR A 202 -1.92 -13.44 10.83
C TYR A 202 -2.92 -14.20 11.72
N GLU A 203 -2.76 -14.13 13.03
CA GLU A 203 -3.69 -14.71 14.00
C GLU A 203 -5.04 -13.99 13.95
N PHE A 204 -5.04 -12.68 13.99
CA PHE A 204 -6.24 -11.85 13.95
C PHE A 204 -7.11 -12.13 12.72
N ALA A 205 -6.50 -12.14 11.53
CA ALA A 205 -7.20 -12.45 10.29
C ALA A 205 -7.79 -13.88 10.27
N GLY A 206 -7.33 -14.77 11.13
CA GLY A 206 -7.86 -16.11 11.30
C GLY A 206 -9.28 -16.19 11.83
N GLY A 207 -9.75 -15.14 12.50
CA GLY A 207 -11.13 -15.01 12.95
C GLY A 207 -12.16 -14.78 11.82
N PHE A 208 -11.70 -14.42 10.62
CA PHE A 208 -12.58 -14.11 9.47
C PHE A 208 -12.61 -15.30 8.50
N LYS A 209 -13.69 -16.07 8.57
CA LYS A 209 -13.86 -17.25 7.72
C LYS A 209 -13.86 -16.89 6.23
N GLY A 210 -13.00 -17.56 5.46
CA GLY A 210 -12.89 -17.34 4.01
C GLY A 210 -11.71 -16.46 3.62
N ILE A 211 -11.06 -15.76 4.55
CA ILE A 211 -9.81 -15.04 4.28
C ILE A 211 -8.65 -16.05 4.22
N ARG A 212 -7.98 -16.10 3.07
CA ARG A 212 -6.72 -16.83 2.92
C ARG A 212 -5.59 -16.01 3.53
N ARG A 213 -4.84 -16.62 4.43
CA ARG A 213 -3.69 -15.98 5.08
C ARG A 213 -2.38 -16.56 4.56
N VAL A 214 -1.41 -15.71 4.38
CA VAL A 214 -0.03 -16.07 4.03
C VAL A 214 0.90 -15.22 4.86
N GLN A 215 1.88 -15.83 5.49
CA GLN A 215 2.95 -15.14 6.19
C GLN A 215 4.25 -15.41 5.44
N VAL A 216 5.02 -14.36 5.21
CA VAL A 216 6.36 -14.42 4.60
C VAL A 216 7.34 -13.70 5.51
N ASP A 217 8.54 -14.24 5.61
CA ASP A 217 9.69 -13.59 6.24
C ASP A 217 10.42 -12.77 5.17
N GLY A 218 10.71 -11.50 5.44
CA GLY A 218 11.23 -10.53 4.49
C GLY A 218 12.70 -10.17 4.71
#